data_58aaad0dbdbdeb668d8ad90b34e75589
#
_entry.id   58aaad0dbdbdeb668d8ad90b34e75589
#
_cell.length_a   1.000
_cell.length_b   1.000
_cell.length_c   1.000
_cell.angle_alpha   90.00
_cell.angle_beta   90.00
_cell.angle_gamma   90.00
#
_symmetry.space_group_name_H-M   'P 1'
#
loop_
_entity.id
_entity.type
_entity.pdbx_description
1 polymer ?
#
loop_
_entity_poly.entity_id
_entity_poly.type
_entity_poly.pdbx_seq_one_letter_code
_entity_poly.pdbx_strand_id
1 'polypeptide(L)'
;MKKKAVSFQPQIDTSIGNKYLLKEFIDEGSFGAVWKALNLESNEIVALKIPKDQERGDNTLSEGKEFIGSFHKNVVKINWMGRIDGLFLIEMEYFNGHKLSDELCEQGFKSPRTFEEIYKLFLQILDGVEYIHSKNICHGDIKPQNILTDGKTIKITDFGTSKLIEDLFIKTIDGGGTWAYMAPEVAGSNKRYLNSDIYALGVLFYKFLTGRTPHETANQLINNTPYPRPREINDNIYLEVEEVILKLLKRDPEERYKNVFEIKKDLENTFNENNNLISHSKNVKQKIYEKDWIESVINFYKNSEYDNAELILRNEYENGNKSQDILYHMSYTYYKQGRFFDGLDTLKRIEISKVEGIRKNAFEDDFLYLNGRILFELKKYDEAINCYRKLKERNPENLDYRYKLACVYGLNNEQEEAVVILEEINKQTPGMLYIVKKLGHAYDQIKEYKKARAFFNFALKLNPDDQIIRRRLDEYDKYFTLLGY
;
A
#
# COMPACT_ATOMS: atom_id res chain seq x y z
N MET A 1 -35.80 37.71 -3.08
CA MET A 1 -35.17 37.92 -4.38
C MET A 1 -33.98 36.99 -4.46
N LYS A 2 -34.05 35.87 -5.22
CA LYS A 2 -32.91 35.01 -5.45
C LYS A 2 -31.95 35.77 -6.37
N LYS A 3 -30.76 36.16 -5.86
CA LYS A 3 -29.68 36.67 -6.72
C LYS A 3 -29.34 35.60 -7.75
N LYS A 4 -29.47 35.90 -9.03
CA LYS A 4 -28.97 35.07 -10.13
C LYS A 4 -27.49 34.89 -9.88
N ALA A 5 -27.06 33.62 -9.66
CA ALA A 5 -25.65 33.27 -9.70
C ALA A 5 -25.13 33.66 -11.10
N VAL A 6 -24.24 34.61 -11.15
CA VAL A 6 -23.50 34.95 -12.36
C VAL A 6 -22.62 33.71 -12.61
N SER A 7 -22.85 33.00 -13.71
CA SER A 7 -21.97 31.89 -14.13
C SER A 7 -20.66 32.52 -14.60
N PHE A 8 -19.73 32.68 -13.68
CA PHE A 8 -18.36 33.07 -14.02
C PHE A 8 -17.71 31.90 -14.78
N GLN A 9 -17.41 32.14 -16.05
CA GLN A 9 -16.66 31.18 -16.87
C GLN A 9 -15.26 31.76 -17.12
N PRO A 10 -14.27 31.33 -16.33
CA PRO A 10 -12.91 31.82 -16.49
C PRO A 10 -12.32 31.34 -17.82
N GLN A 11 -11.63 32.22 -18.53
CA GLN A 11 -10.91 31.96 -19.78
C GLN A 11 -9.50 32.54 -19.68
N ILE A 12 -8.61 32.11 -20.57
CA ILE A 12 -7.27 32.71 -20.71
C ILE A 12 -7.43 34.22 -20.92
N ASP A 13 -6.57 35.01 -20.32
CA ASP A 13 -6.56 36.48 -20.32
C ASP A 13 -7.77 37.15 -19.63
N THR A 14 -8.61 36.39 -18.92
CA THR A 14 -9.62 36.96 -18.04
C THR A 14 -8.93 37.65 -16.86
N SER A 15 -9.31 38.95 -16.61
CA SER A 15 -8.91 39.68 -15.41
C SER A 15 -9.93 39.46 -14.31
N ILE A 16 -9.47 39.24 -13.08
CA ILE A 16 -10.28 39.12 -11.88
C ILE A 16 -9.90 40.28 -10.93
N GLY A 17 -10.82 41.22 -10.76
CA GLY A 17 -10.69 42.35 -9.82
C GLY A 17 -9.48 43.24 -10.04
N ASN A 18 -9.02 43.42 -11.26
CA ASN A 18 -7.79 44.14 -11.60
C ASN A 18 -6.53 43.65 -10.85
N LYS A 19 -6.65 42.53 -10.15
CA LYS A 19 -5.56 41.94 -9.35
C LYS A 19 -4.92 40.73 -10.01
N TYR A 20 -5.70 39.88 -10.69
CA TYR A 20 -5.17 38.68 -11.33
C TYR A 20 -5.52 38.65 -12.80
N LEU A 21 -4.53 38.22 -13.62
CA LEU A 21 -4.71 37.93 -15.03
C LEU A 21 -4.45 36.44 -15.26
N LEU A 22 -5.52 35.69 -15.65
CA LEU A 22 -5.43 34.25 -15.90
C LEU A 22 -4.58 33.96 -17.13
N LYS A 23 -3.58 33.12 -17.02
CA LYS A 23 -2.63 32.83 -18.11
C LYS A 23 -2.79 31.44 -18.70
N GLU A 24 -3.05 30.45 -17.85
CA GLU A 24 -3.10 29.05 -18.25
C GLU A 24 -4.03 28.28 -17.32
N PHE A 25 -4.85 27.40 -17.86
CA PHE A 25 -5.62 26.47 -17.08
C PHE A 25 -4.71 25.31 -16.64
N ILE A 26 -4.60 25.05 -15.35
CA ILE A 26 -3.76 23.98 -14.81
C ILE A 26 -4.57 22.71 -14.63
N ASP A 27 -5.70 22.81 -13.89
CA ASP A 27 -6.46 21.63 -13.50
C ASP A 27 -7.86 21.98 -13.01
N GLU A 28 -8.77 20.99 -13.05
CA GLU A 28 -10.09 21.10 -12.44
C GLU A 28 -10.39 19.84 -11.61
N GLY A 29 -10.46 19.98 -10.31
CA GLY A 29 -10.85 18.91 -9.39
C GLY A 29 -12.28 19.03 -8.88
N SER A 30 -12.64 18.17 -7.93
CA SER A 30 -13.92 18.20 -7.23
C SER A 30 -14.15 19.52 -6.49
N PHE A 31 -13.08 20.20 -6.06
CA PHE A 31 -13.12 21.41 -5.23
C PHE A 31 -13.04 22.72 -6.01
N GLY A 32 -12.70 22.70 -7.27
CA GLY A 32 -12.59 23.91 -8.08
C GLY A 32 -11.55 23.81 -9.19
N ALA A 33 -11.48 24.89 -9.96
CA ALA A 33 -10.51 25.08 -11.02
C ALA A 33 -9.24 25.76 -10.49
N VAL A 34 -8.08 25.34 -10.95
CA VAL A 34 -6.78 25.95 -10.63
C VAL A 34 -6.19 26.54 -11.90
N TRP A 35 -5.80 27.78 -11.81
CA TRP A 35 -5.25 28.57 -12.89
C TRP A 35 -3.84 29.08 -12.56
N LYS A 36 -2.96 29.08 -13.52
CA LYS A 36 -1.75 29.88 -13.49
C LYS A 36 -2.15 31.31 -13.79
N ALA A 37 -1.84 32.23 -12.92
CA ALA A 37 -2.22 33.62 -13.04
C ALA A 37 -1.03 34.55 -12.77
N LEU A 38 -1.06 35.71 -13.38
CA LEU A 38 -0.17 36.83 -13.02
C LEU A 38 -0.89 37.68 -11.96
N ASN A 39 -0.28 37.80 -10.78
CA ASN A 39 -0.69 38.79 -9.81
C ASN A 39 -0.17 40.17 -10.25
N LEU A 40 -1.08 41.07 -10.61
CA LEU A 40 -0.76 42.36 -11.19
C LEU A 40 -0.21 43.37 -10.17
N GLU A 41 -0.41 43.12 -8.84
CA GLU A 41 0.13 43.95 -7.76
C GLU A 41 1.61 43.57 -7.48
N SER A 42 1.93 42.26 -7.38
CA SER A 42 3.28 41.81 -7.10
C SER A 42 4.12 41.52 -8.35
N ASN A 43 3.49 41.46 -9.52
CA ASN A 43 4.07 41.02 -10.79
C ASN A 43 4.67 39.60 -10.75
N GLU A 44 4.12 38.73 -9.92
CA GLU A 44 4.55 37.34 -9.74
C GLU A 44 3.55 36.37 -10.36
N ILE A 45 4.07 35.24 -10.83
CA ILE A 45 3.23 34.10 -11.26
C ILE A 45 2.77 33.34 -10.01
N VAL A 46 1.45 33.12 -9.92
CA VAL A 46 0.80 32.43 -8.80
C VAL A 46 -0.12 31.33 -9.31
N ALA A 47 -0.45 30.37 -8.46
CA ALA A 47 -1.55 29.44 -8.67
C ALA A 47 -2.80 30.01 -8.02
N LEU A 48 -3.85 30.23 -8.81
CA LEU A 48 -5.13 30.79 -8.36
C LEU A 48 -6.20 29.71 -8.40
N LYS A 49 -6.66 29.27 -7.22
CA LYS A 49 -7.76 28.30 -7.12
C LYS A 49 -9.09 29.03 -6.98
N ILE A 50 -10.03 28.66 -7.83
CA ILE A 50 -11.41 29.17 -7.85
C ILE A 50 -12.33 28.02 -7.41
N PRO A 51 -12.76 27.98 -6.13
CA PRO A 51 -13.62 26.93 -5.63
C PRO A 51 -14.97 26.87 -6.36
N LYS A 52 -15.50 25.65 -6.58
CA LYS A 52 -16.85 25.47 -7.17
C LYS A 52 -17.94 25.95 -6.22
N ASP A 53 -17.78 25.68 -4.94
CA ASP A 53 -18.71 26.15 -3.89
C ASP A 53 -18.28 27.53 -3.37
N GLN A 54 -18.85 28.54 -3.96
CA GLN A 54 -18.55 29.94 -3.63
C GLN A 54 -19.20 30.41 -2.32
N GLU A 55 -20.24 29.76 -1.83
CA GLU A 55 -20.96 30.15 -0.62
C GLU A 55 -20.19 29.79 0.66
N ARG A 56 -19.38 28.69 0.58
CA ARG A 56 -18.58 28.19 1.73
C ARG A 56 -17.20 28.84 1.88
N GLY A 57 -16.84 29.76 1.00
CA GLY A 57 -15.54 30.43 1.02
C GLY A 57 -15.18 31.05 2.39
N ASP A 58 -16.13 31.58 3.10
CA ASP A 58 -15.90 32.22 4.40
C ASP A 58 -15.55 31.20 5.51
N ASN A 59 -16.09 29.98 5.43
CA ASN A 59 -15.70 28.86 6.32
C ASN A 59 -14.30 28.41 6.03
N THR A 60 -13.95 28.24 4.74
CA THR A 60 -12.60 27.93 4.30
C THR A 60 -11.57 28.95 4.77
N LEU A 61 -11.94 30.24 4.72
CA LEU A 61 -11.10 31.31 5.23
C LEU A 61 -10.85 31.19 6.74
N SER A 62 -11.86 30.82 7.53
CA SER A 62 -11.71 30.69 8.99
C SER A 62 -10.77 29.56 9.39
N GLU A 63 -10.74 28.48 8.63
CA GLU A 63 -9.91 27.31 8.87
C GLU A 63 -8.50 27.44 8.30
N GLY A 64 -8.37 28.09 7.13
CA GLY A 64 -7.09 28.26 6.45
C GLY A 64 -6.25 29.45 6.94
N LYS A 65 -6.78 30.31 7.82
CA LYS A 65 -6.08 31.53 8.27
C LYS A 65 -4.68 31.27 8.82
N GLU A 66 -4.48 30.18 9.54
CA GLU A 66 -3.20 29.83 10.15
C GLU A 66 -2.12 29.46 9.13
N PHE A 67 -2.53 29.13 7.90
CA PHE A 67 -1.60 28.80 6.81
C PHE A 67 -1.23 29.98 5.94
N ILE A 68 -2.01 31.09 6.00
CA ILE A 68 -1.72 32.24 5.16
C ILE A 68 -0.35 32.81 5.53
N GLY A 69 0.54 32.88 4.55
CA GLY A 69 1.91 33.35 4.73
C GLY A 69 2.86 32.36 5.40
N SER A 70 2.36 31.25 5.93
CA SER A 70 3.22 30.19 6.50
C SER A 70 4.00 29.49 5.40
N PHE A 71 5.26 29.10 5.70
CA PHE A 71 6.14 28.48 4.73
C PHE A 71 6.65 27.12 5.23
N HIS A 72 6.58 26.10 4.37
CA HIS A 72 7.28 24.86 4.54
C HIS A 72 7.71 24.32 3.17
N LYS A 73 8.93 23.77 3.08
CA LYS A 73 9.52 23.30 1.79
C LYS A 73 8.65 22.28 1.05
N ASN A 74 7.92 21.43 1.78
CA ASN A 74 7.11 20.32 1.26
C ASN A 74 5.59 20.55 1.33
N VAL A 75 5.15 21.81 1.54
CA VAL A 75 3.73 22.19 1.54
C VAL A 75 3.56 23.39 0.65
N VAL A 76 2.54 23.41 -0.20
CA VAL A 76 2.23 24.55 -1.05
C VAL A 76 1.87 25.75 -0.17
N LYS A 77 2.60 26.85 -0.35
CA LYS A 77 2.35 28.08 0.42
C LYS A 77 1.05 28.74 -0.04
N ILE A 78 0.19 29.07 0.90
CA ILE A 78 -0.99 29.90 0.67
C ILE A 78 -0.57 31.35 0.92
N ASN A 79 -0.62 32.17 -0.13
CA ASN A 79 -0.27 33.58 -0.03
C ASN A 79 -1.42 34.43 0.48
N TRP A 80 -2.65 34.15 -0.01
CA TRP A 80 -3.83 34.93 0.31
C TRP A 80 -5.10 34.11 0.03
N MET A 81 -6.16 34.42 0.78
CA MET A 81 -7.52 33.94 0.53
C MET A 81 -8.50 35.06 0.76
N GLY A 82 -9.55 35.12 -0.03
CA GLY A 82 -10.61 36.13 0.15
C GLY A 82 -11.53 36.26 -1.05
N ARG A 83 -12.35 37.32 -1.03
CA ARG A 83 -13.29 37.59 -2.12
C ARG A 83 -12.85 38.80 -2.93
N ILE A 84 -12.89 38.63 -4.26
CA ILE A 84 -12.70 39.71 -5.25
C ILE A 84 -13.87 39.61 -6.21
N ASP A 85 -14.56 40.73 -6.45
CA ASP A 85 -15.77 40.83 -7.29
C ASP A 85 -16.84 39.78 -6.93
N GLY A 86 -16.94 39.41 -5.66
CA GLY A 86 -17.87 38.40 -5.15
C GLY A 86 -17.39 36.94 -5.31
N LEU A 87 -16.32 36.71 -6.02
CA LEU A 87 -15.70 35.38 -6.15
C LEU A 87 -14.74 35.09 -4.99
N PHE A 88 -14.91 33.96 -4.35
CA PHE A 88 -13.94 33.47 -3.38
C PHE A 88 -12.75 32.81 -4.10
N LEU A 89 -11.57 33.26 -3.75
CA LEU A 89 -10.30 32.85 -4.40
C LEU A 89 -9.27 32.45 -3.35
N ILE A 90 -8.39 31.53 -3.74
CA ILE A 90 -7.21 31.12 -2.96
C ILE A 90 -5.98 31.34 -3.84
N GLU A 91 -5.12 32.28 -3.44
CA GLU A 91 -3.82 32.48 -4.07
C GLU A 91 -2.77 31.62 -3.39
N MET A 92 -2.04 30.84 -4.17
CA MET A 92 -0.99 29.96 -3.73
C MET A 92 0.31 30.22 -4.51
N GLU A 93 1.44 29.80 -3.97
CA GLU A 93 2.66 29.74 -4.77
C GLU A 93 2.45 28.90 -6.02
N TYR A 94 3.01 29.33 -7.13
CA TYR A 94 3.05 28.50 -8.34
C TYR A 94 4.27 27.54 -8.25
N PHE A 95 4.00 26.26 -8.18
CA PHE A 95 5.04 25.24 -8.23
C PHE A 95 5.14 24.66 -9.65
N ASN A 96 6.32 24.82 -10.27
CA ASN A 96 6.56 24.34 -11.62
C ASN A 96 6.88 22.84 -11.61
N GLY A 97 5.83 22.04 -11.54
CA GLY A 97 5.90 20.59 -11.47
C GLY A 97 4.59 19.96 -12.00
N HIS A 98 4.43 18.69 -11.76
CA HIS A 98 3.25 17.90 -12.13
C HIS A 98 2.75 17.12 -10.92
N LYS A 99 1.61 16.45 -11.04
CA LYS A 99 1.07 15.61 -9.96
C LYS A 99 1.89 14.33 -9.84
N LEU A 100 2.13 13.88 -8.61
CA LEU A 100 2.80 12.61 -8.36
C LEU A 100 2.01 11.43 -8.94
N SER A 101 0.68 11.55 -9.08
CA SER A 101 -0.15 10.57 -9.77
C SER A 101 0.27 10.34 -11.23
N ASP A 102 0.85 11.34 -11.88
CA ASP A 102 1.26 11.25 -13.29
C ASP A 102 2.52 10.41 -13.47
N GLU A 103 3.28 10.21 -12.39
CA GLU A 103 4.44 9.32 -12.35
C GLU A 103 4.08 7.86 -11.99
N LEU A 104 2.85 7.60 -11.56
CA LEU A 104 2.41 6.28 -11.12
C LEU A 104 1.60 5.56 -12.20
N CYS A 105 1.68 4.24 -12.21
CA CYS A 105 0.86 3.33 -13.00
C CYS A 105 0.42 2.13 -12.14
N GLU A 106 -0.24 1.15 -12.72
CA GLU A 106 -0.67 -0.06 -12.01
C GLU A 106 0.50 -0.90 -11.46
N GLN A 107 1.70 -0.73 -12.02
CA GLN A 107 2.91 -1.45 -11.62
C GLN A 107 3.85 -0.63 -10.70
N GLY A 108 3.38 0.51 -10.18
CA GLY A 108 4.16 1.42 -9.35
C GLY A 108 4.55 2.70 -10.08
N PHE A 109 5.82 3.09 -10.02
CA PHE A 109 6.31 4.25 -10.77
C PHE A 109 6.51 3.89 -12.25
N LYS A 110 6.09 4.77 -13.15
CA LYS A 110 6.29 4.62 -14.62
C LYS A 110 7.78 4.51 -14.99
N SER A 111 8.63 5.24 -14.28
CA SER A 111 10.07 5.10 -14.33
C SER A 111 10.55 4.34 -13.11
N PRO A 112 11.36 3.28 -13.26
CA PRO A 112 11.89 2.56 -12.12
C PRO A 112 12.59 3.49 -11.14
N ARG A 113 12.27 3.36 -9.84
CA ARG A 113 12.91 4.08 -8.75
C ARG A 113 13.54 3.09 -7.79
N THR A 114 14.71 3.42 -7.30
CA THR A 114 15.34 2.65 -6.23
C THR A 114 14.55 2.82 -4.92
N PHE A 115 14.73 1.88 -4.01
CA PHE A 115 14.13 1.99 -2.67
C PHE A 115 14.56 3.30 -1.98
N GLU A 116 15.82 3.70 -2.13
CA GLU A 116 16.35 4.95 -1.55
C GLU A 116 15.65 6.20 -2.10
N GLU A 117 15.36 6.23 -3.41
CA GLU A 117 14.60 7.33 -4.03
C GLU A 117 13.15 7.37 -3.53
N ILE A 118 12.49 6.21 -3.43
CA ILE A 118 11.14 6.11 -2.87
C ILE A 118 11.13 6.53 -1.40
N TYR A 119 12.11 6.09 -0.63
CA TYR A 119 12.26 6.46 0.77
C TYR A 119 12.45 7.97 0.94
N LYS A 120 13.37 8.60 0.18
CA LYS A 120 13.59 10.05 0.19
C LYS A 120 12.35 10.83 -0.21
N LEU A 121 11.60 10.33 -1.19
CA LEU A 121 10.33 10.91 -1.60
C LEU A 121 9.31 10.84 -0.46
N PHE A 122 9.19 9.67 0.18
CA PHE A 122 8.25 9.46 1.28
C PHE A 122 8.61 10.30 2.51
N LEU A 123 9.89 10.44 2.85
CA LEU A 123 10.32 11.34 3.93
C LEU A 123 9.89 12.79 3.69
N GLN A 124 9.97 13.29 2.45
CA GLN A 124 9.50 14.64 2.13
C GLN A 124 7.98 14.77 2.33
N ILE A 125 7.21 13.71 2.00
CA ILE A 125 5.76 13.67 2.27
C ILE A 125 5.50 13.70 3.77
N LEU A 126 6.23 12.89 4.56
CA LEU A 126 6.15 12.89 6.00
C LEU A 126 6.48 14.26 6.60
N ASP A 127 7.55 14.94 6.13
CA ASP A 127 7.90 16.30 6.56
C ASP A 127 6.74 17.28 6.35
N GLY A 128 6.10 17.22 5.18
CA GLY A 128 4.96 18.08 4.87
C GLY A 128 3.73 17.78 5.73
N VAL A 129 3.40 16.51 5.94
CA VAL A 129 2.24 16.11 6.80
C VAL A 129 2.53 16.45 8.26
N GLU A 130 3.75 16.22 8.77
CA GLU A 130 4.13 16.62 10.12
C GLU A 130 3.95 18.10 10.35
N TYR A 131 4.34 18.92 9.38
CA TYR A 131 4.12 20.37 9.44
C TYR A 131 2.62 20.73 9.51
N ILE A 132 1.77 20.11 8.69
CA ILE A 132 0.32 20.32 8.71
C ILE A 132 -0.25 19.89 10.07
N HIS A 133 0.14 18.73 10.59
CA HIS A 133 -0.29 18.23 11.89
C HIS A 133 0.20 19.08 13.05
N SER A 134 1.37 19.75 12.94
CA SER A 134 1.88 20.67 13.96
C SER A 134 0.97 21.90 14.17
N LYS A 135 0.11 22.20 13.17
CA LYS A 135 -0.94 23.22 13.24
C LYS A 135 -2.27 22.65 13.73
N ASN A 136 -2.29 21.40 14.21
CA ASN A 136 -3.49 20.67 14.63
C ASN A 136 -4.56 20.56 13.53
N ILE A 137 -4.12 20.45 12.28
CA ILE A 137 -5.00 20.33 11.11
C ILE A 137 -4.80 18.95 10.46
N CYS A 138 -5.92 18.28 10.19
CA CYS A 138 -5.96 17.06 9.39
C CYS A 138 -6.00 17.44 7.91
N HIS A 139 -5.14 16.83 7.09
CA HIS A 139 -5.21 17.04 5.63
C HIS A 139 -6.49 16.40 5.06
N GLY A 140 -6.77 15.17 5.46
CA GLY A 140 -8.01 14.45 5.17
C GLY A 140 -8.17 13.93 3.74
N ASP A 141 -7.25 14.21 2.81
CA ASP A 141 -7.27 13.71 1.42
C ASP A 141 -5.86 13.49 0.88
N ILE A 142 -5.01 12.82 1.68
CA ILE A 142 -3.65 12.48 1.27
C ILE A 142 -3.71 11.39 0.19
N LYS A 143 -3.27 11.75 -1.02
CA LYS A 143 -3.21 10.86 -2.18
C LYS A 143 -2.26 11.44 -3.24
N PRO A 144 -1.78 10.65 -4.23
CA PRO A 144 -0.84 11.12 -5.24
C PRO A 144 -1.31 12.33 -6.05
N GLN A 145 -2.64 12.49 -6.22
CA GLN A 145 -3.24 13.63 -6.95
C GLN A 145 -3.06 14.96 -6.22
N ASN A 146 -2.89 14.92 -4.88
CA ASN A 146 -2.71 16.10 -4.02
C ASN A 146 -1.24 16.30 -3.61
N ILE A 147 -0.31 15.68 -4.33
CA ILE A 147 1.13 15.84 -4.16
C ILE A 147 1.71 16.27 -5.50
N LEU A 148 2.37 17.41 -5.52
CA LEU A 148 3.09 17.93 -6.67
C LEU A 148 4.57 17.55 -6.58
N THR A 149 5.22 17.33 -7.73
CA THR A 149 6.64 17.00 -7.82
C THR A 149 7.29 17.62 -9.04
N ASP A 150 8.56 17.98 -8.94
CA ASP A 150 9.45 18.33 -10.04
C ASP A 150 10.50 17.23 -10.31
N GLY A 151 10.29 16.04 -9.71
CA GLY A 151 11.20 14.90 -9.74
C GLY A 151 12.24 14.88 -8.61
N LYS A 152 12.43 15.98 -7.89
CA LYS A 152 13.38 16.09 -6.75
C LYS A 152 12.70 16.54 -5.47
N THR A 153 11.83 17.51 -5.59
CA THR A 153 11.09 18.11 -4.48
C THR A 153 9.62 17.76 -4.60
N ILE A 154 8.96 17.54 -3.47
CA ILE A 154 7.51 17.41 -3.44
C ILE A 154 6.88 18.57 -2.68
N LYS A 155 5.64 18.89 -3.03
CA LYS A 155 4.79 19.81 -2.26
C LYS A 155 3.38 19.25 -2.12
N ILE A 156 2.90 19.18 -0.89
CA ILE A 156 1.53 18.78 -0.58
C ILE A 156 0.61 19.97 -0.83
N THR A 157 -0.50 19.72 -1.52
CA THR A 157 -1.50 20.74 -1.85
C THR A 157 -2.89 20.30 -1.37
N ASP A 158 -3.87 21.22 -1.43
CA ASP A 158 -5.28 20.96 -1.11
C ASP A 158 -5.57 20.57 0.36
N PHE A 159 -4.71 20.99 1.30
CA PHE A 159 -4.95 20.89 2.73
C PHE A 159 -5.91 22.00 3.22
N GLY A 160 -6.58 21.78 4.36
CA GLY A 160 -7.49 22.76 4.97
C GLY A 160 -8.85 22.92 4.29
N THR A 161 -9.14 22.12 3.26
CA THR A 161 -10.47 22.07 2.61
C THR A 161 -11.32 20.90 3.12
N SER A 162 -10.86 20.20 4.17
CA SER A 162 -11.41 18.94 4.65
C SER A 162 -12.85 18.99 5.13
N LYS A 163 -13.31 20.12 5.69
CA LYS A 163 -14.73 20.29 6.06
C LYS A 163 -15.65 20.53 4.87
N LEU A 164 -15.14 21.06 3.75
CA LEU A 164 -15.89 21.13 2.50
C LEU A 164 -16.17 19.73 1.92
N ILE A 165 -15.41 18.72 2.35
CA ILE A 165 -15.51 17.35 1.86
C ILE A 165 -16.63 16.56 2.56
N GLU A 166 -17.08 16.94 3.76
CA GLU A 166 -18.13 16.21 4.49
C GLU A 166 -19.43 16.05 3.67
N ASP A 167 -19.82 17.06 2.88
CA ASP A 167 -21.04 17.00 2.06
C ASP A 167 -20.82 16.41 0.65
N LEU A 168 -19.57 16.39 0.16
CA LEU A 168 -19.24 15.74 -1.13
C LEU A 168 -19.15 14.23 -1.03
N PHE A 169 -18.96 13.69 0.18
CA PHE A 169 -18.94 12.26 0.45
C PHE A 169 -20.20 11.53 -0.07
N ILE A 170 -21.35 12.16 0.03
CA ILE A 170 -22.64 11.61 -0.46
C ILE A 170 -22.69 11.57 -2.00
N LYS A 171 -21.95 12.44 -2.68
CA LYS A 171 -21.92 12.54 -4.16
C LYS A 171 -20.84 11.72 -4.83
N THR A 172 -19.81 11.26 -4.08
CA THR A 172 -18.65 10.54 -4.65
C THR A 172 -18.78 9.02 -4.58
N ILE A 173 -19.92 8.48 -4.18
CA ILE A 173 -20.19 7.03 -4.21
C ILE A 173 -20.06 6.47 -5.65
N ASP A 174 -20.26 7.30 -6.68
CA ASP A 174 -20.21 6.90 -8.09
C ASP A 174 -18.92 7.25 -8.83
N GLY A 175 -17.90 7.86 -8.19
CA GLY A 175 -16.71 8.38 -8.87
C GLY A 175 -15.39 7.82 -8.30
N GLY A 176 -14.80 6.90 -9.03
CA GLY A 176 -13.59 6.14 -8.71
C GLY A 176 -12.39 6.88 -8.14
N GLY A 177 -11.66 6.21 -7.24
CA GLY A 177 -10.27 6.49 -6.88
C GLY A 177 -10.01 7.10 -5.50
N THR A 178 -10.91 7.87 -4.90
CA THR A 178 -10.69 8.51 -3.58
C THR A 178 -10.79 7.53 -2.41
N TRP A 179 -11.59 6.47 -2.56
CA TRP A 179 -11.81 5.45 -1.53
C TRP A 179 -10.55 4.67 -1.15
N ALA A 180 -9.68 4.46 -2.11
CA ALA A 180 -8.50 3.63 -1.92
C ALA A 180 -7.54 4.14 -0.83
N TYR A 181 -7.56 5.45 -0.54
CA TYR A 181 -6.71 6.11 0.47
C TYR A 181 -7.45 6.45 1.76
N MET A 182 -8.74 6.14 1.81
CA MET A 182 -9.60 6.49 2.95
C MET A 182 -9.37 5.54 4.11
N ALA A 183 -9.31 6.10 5.32
CA ALA A 183 -9.22 5.29 6.53
C ALA A 183 -10.58 4.65 6.88
N PRO A 184 -10.59 3.44 7.47
CA PRO A 184 -11.82 2.70 7.79
C PRO A 184 -12.80 3.46 8.66
N GLU A 185 -12.32 4.21 9.66
CA GLU A 185 -13.15 5.02 10.55
C GLU A 185 -13.82 6.20 9.84
N VAL A 186 -13.17 6.73 8.80
CA VAL A 186 -13.76 7.80 7.97
C VAL A 186 -14.88 7.24 7.12
N ALA A 187 -14.72 6.05 6.56
CA ALA A 187 -15.76 5.39 5.79
C ALA A 187 -17.03 5.10 6.63
N GLY A 188 -16.87 4.87 7.94
CA GLY A 188 -17.97 4.55 8.85
C GLY A 188 -18.63 5.75 9.54
N SER A 189 -17.92 6.85 9.76
CA SER A 189 -18.39 7.97 10.59
C SER A 189 -18.34 9.34 9.95
N ASN A 190 -17.77 9.48 8.76
CA ASN A 190 -17.46 10.76 8.08
C ASN A 190 -16.60 11.74 8.90
N LYS A 191 -16.04 11.29 10.04
CA LYS A 191 -15.16 12.13 10.87
C LYS A 191 -13.71 11.83 10.52
N ARG A 192 -12.94 12.88 10.32
CA ARG A 192 -11.51 12.81 10.00
C ARG A 192 -10.69 13.23 11.21
N TYR A 193 -9.63 12.51 11.44
CA TYR A 193 -8.70 12.73 12.54
C TYR A 193 -7.28 12.74 11.99
N LEU A 194 -6.32 13.25 12.75
CA LEU A 194 -4.90 13.16 12.38
C LEU A 194 -4.48 11.72 12.09
N ASN A 195 -5.03 10.75 12.83
CA ASN A 195 -4.79 9.32 12.62
C ASN A 195 -5.36 8.78 11.30
N SER A 196 -6.32 9.47 10.67
CA SER A 196 -6.81 9.10 9.34
C SER A 196 -5.79 9.43 8.26
N ASP A 197 -5.04 10.53 8.41
CA ASP A 197 -3.90 10.85 7.54
C ASP A 197 -2.77 9.81 7.68
N ILE A 198 -2.56 9.29 8.90
CA ILE A 198 -1.57 8.22 9.17
C ILE A 198 -1.91 6.96 8.33
N TYR A 199 -3.18 6.59 8.26
CA TYR A 199 -3.62 5.47 7.41
C TYR A 199 -3.39 5.76 5.92
N ALA A 200 -3.75 6.96 5.46
CA ALA A 200 -3.55 7.37 4.06
C ALA A 200 -2.07 7.34 3.65
N LEU A 201 -1.15 7.75 4.56
CA LEU A 201 0.30 7.59 4.37
C LEU A 201 0.69 6.12 4.22
N GLY A 202 0.07 5.22 4.99
CA GLY A 202 0.29 3.78 4.87
C GLY A 202 -0.13 3.24 3.49
N VAL A 203 -1.31 3.66 3.00
CA VAL A 203 -1.79 3.30 1.66
C VAL A 203 -0.84 3.83 0.57
N LEU A 204 -0.40 5.07 0.72
CA LEU A 204 0.52 5.71 -0.23
C LEU A 204 1.86 4.98 -0.31
N PHE A 205 2.43 4.64 0.84
CA PHE A 205 3.71 3.93 0.90
C PHE A 205 3.59 2.48 0.41
N TYR A 206 2.49 1.81 0.76
CA TYR A 206 2.16 0.50 0.18
C TYR A 206 2.13 0.57 -1.34
N LYS A 207 1.42 1.57 -1.92
CA LYS A 207 1.33 1.75 -3.38
C LYS A 207 2.67 2.05 -4.03
N PHE A 208 3.52 2.85 -3.41
CA PHE A 208 4.84 3.17 -3.96
C PHE A 208 5.71 1.93 -4.12
N LEU A 209 5.59 0.96 -3.21
CA LEU A 209 6.43 -0.22 -3.16
C LEU A 209 5.83 -1.44 -3.85
N THR A 210 4.49 -1.47 -4.03
CA THR A 210 3.79 -2.63 -4.59
C THR A 210 3.06 -2.35 -5.91
N GLY A 211 2.93 -1.07 -6.28
CA GLY A 211 2.19 -0.63 -7.48
C GLY A 211 0.68 -0.51 -7.31
N ARG A 212 0.09 -1.10 -6.28
CA ARG A 212 -1.37 -1.10 -6.05
C ARG A 212 -1.72 -0.68 -4.62
N THR A 213 -2.98 -0.34 -4.39
CA THR A 213 -3.49 -0.02 -3.05
C THR A 213 -3.92 -1.29 -2.31
N PRO A 214 -3.92 -1.30 -0.96
CA PRO A 214 -4.41 -2.46 -0.18
C PRO A 214 -5.86 -2.81 -0.51
N HIS A 215 -6.72 -1.79 -0.63
CA HIS A 215 -8.12 -1.91 -1.02
C HIS A 215 -8.39 -1.03 -2.25
N GLU A 216 -9.02 -1.58 -3.27
CA GLU A 216 -9.33 -0.87 -4.51
C GLU A 216 -10.76 -0.32 -4.51
N THR A 217 -11.63 -0.88 -3.67
CA THR A 217 -13.04 -0.51 -3.58
C THR A 217 -13.46 -0.21 -2.15
N ALA A 218 -14.50 0.65 -1.99
CA ALA A 218 -15.11 0.91 -0.70
C ALA A 218 -15.60 -0.36 0.02
N ASN A 219 -16.16 -1.31 -0.73
CA ASN A 219 -16.64 -2.58 -0.17
C ASN A 219 -15.50 -3.41 0.44
N GLN A 220 -14.33 -3.45 -0.20
CA GLN A 220 -13.16 -4.13 0.35
C GLN A 220 -12.70 -3.49 1.66
N LEU A 221 -12.66 -2.15 1.73
CA LEU A 221 -12.29 -1.41 2.93
C LEU A 221 -13.30 -1.61 4.07
N ILE A 222 -14.60 -1.46 3.78
CA ILE A 222 -15.68 -1.58 4.78
C ILE A 222 -15.73 -3.00 5.33
N ASN A 223 -15.67 -4.00 4.45
CA ASN A 223 -15.73 -5.41 4.82
C ASN A 223 -14.39 -5.96 5.33
N ASN A 224 -13.38 -5.11 5.50
CA ASN A 224 -12.05 -5.52 5.95
C ASN A 224 -11.49 -6.70 5.12
N THR A 225 -11.65 -6.63 3.79
CA THR A 225 -11.14 -7.67 2.90
C THR A 225 -9.62 -7.73 3.04
N PRO A 226 -9.04 -8.88 3.35
CA PRO A 226 -7.59 -9.00 3.42
C PRO A 226 -6.91 -8.63 2.11
N TYR A 227 -5.77 -8.01 2.26
CA TYR A 227 -4.89 -7.63 1.15
C TYR A 227 -3.53 -8.32 1.32
N PRO A 228 -2.81 -8.57 0.23
CA PRO A 228 -1.48 -9.15 0.30
C PRO A 228 -0.53 -8.28 1.12
N ARG A 229 0.37 -8.90 1.88
CA ARG A 229 1.44 -8.14 2.52
C ARG A 229 2.34 -7.51 1.45
N PRO A 230 2.96 -6.35 1.69
CA PRO A 230 3.86 -5.71 0.73
C PRO A 230 4.90 -6.66 0.14
N ARG A 231 5.52 -7.52 0.96
CA ARG A 231 6.55 -8.48 0.54
C ARG A 231 6.01 -9.68 -0.26
N GLU A 232 4.73 -9.97 -0.19
CA GLU A 232 4.09 -10.97 -1.06
C GLU A 232 3.98 -10.49 -2.51
N ILE A 233 3.96 -9.17 -2.72
CA ILE A 233 3.89 -8.55 -4.03
C ILE A 233 5.29 -8.19 -4.53
N ASN A 234 6.11 -7.64 -3.64
CA ASN A 234 7.47 -7.20 -3.91
C ASN A 234 8.38 -7.65 -2.77
N ASP A 235 9.01 -8.78 -2.95
CA ASP A 235 9.89 -9.43 -1.96
C ASP A 235 11.21 -8.68 -1.72
N ASN A 236 11.49 -7.62 -2.49
CA ASN A 236 12.63 -6.72 -2.26
C ASN A 236 12.37 -5.68 -1.16
N ILE A 237 11.16 -5.60 -0.63
CA ILE A 237 10.84 -4.71 0.49
C ILE A 237 11.50 -5.26 1.75
N TYR A 238 12.22 -4.40 2.49
CA TYR A 238 12.79 -4.78 3.80
C TYR A 238 11.66 -5.13 4.77
N LEU A 239 11.88 -6.15 5.61
CA LEU A 239 10.86 -6.59 6.58
C LEU A 239 10.44 -5.45 7.50
N GLU A 240 11.39 -4.67 7.98
CA GLU A 240 11.16 -3.56 8.88
C GLU A 240 10.31 -2.46 8.23
N VAL A 241 10.48 -2.25 6.91
CA VAL A 241 9.63 -1.34 6.13
C VAL A 241 8.23 -1.90 5.97
N GLU A 242 8.09 -3.20 5.73
CA GLU A 242 6.79 -3.86 5.71
C GLU A 242 6.05 -3.70 7.03
N GLU A 243 6.73 -3.90 8.17
CA GLU A 243 6.12 -3.74 9.49
C GLU A 243 5.67 -2.28 9.74
N VAL A 244 6.45 -1.29 9.29
CA VAL A 244 6.00 0.11 9.33
C VAL A 244 4.72 0.30 8.51
N ILE A 245 4.67 -0.23 7.29
CA ILE A 245 3.48 -0.12 6.44
C ILE A 245 2.27 -0.81 7.09
N LEU A 246 2.44 -2.01 7.60
CA LEU A 246 1.36 -2.77 8.24
C LEU A 246 0.85 -2.08 9.50
N LYS A 247 1.73 -1.43 10.28
CA LYS A 247 1.34 -0.64 11.44
C LYS A 247 0.57 0.63 11.03
N LEU A 248 0.98 1.30 9.95
CA LEU A 248 0.24 2.44 9.38
C LEU A 248 -1.19 2.04 8.95
N LEU A 249 -1.33 0.82 8.41
CA LEU A 249 -2.57 0.28 7.84
C LEU A 249 -3.46 -0.42 8.89
N LYS A 250 -3.12 -0.39 10.18
CA LYS A 250 -3.97 -0.95 11.23
C LYS A 250 -5.38 -0.36 11.15
N ARG A 251 -6.39 -1.24 11.32
CA ARG A 251 -7.79 -0.84 11.25
C ARG A 251 -8.17 0.08 12.40
N ASP A 252 -7.76 -0.30 13.62
CA ASP A 252 -7.93 0.53 14.81
C ASP A 252 -6.94 1.71 14.77
N PRO A 253 -7.42 2.97 14.79
CA PRO A 253 -6.55 4.14 14.85
C PRO A 253 -5.57 4.15 16.03
N GLU A 254 -5.94 3.55 17.16
CA GLU A 254 -5.09 3.49 18.36
C GLU A 254 -3.91 2.51 18.21
N GLU A 255 -4.01 1.54 17.30
CA GLU A 255 -2.92 0.63 16.99
C GLU A 255 -1.91 1.20 15.98
N ARG A 256 -2.21 2.34 15.36
CA ARG A 256 -1.33 3.04 14.42
C ARG A 256 -0.25 3.82 15.18
N TYR A 257 0.58 4.52 14.43
CA TYR A 257 1.47 5.54 14.99
C TYR A 257 0.66 6.71 15.55
N LYS A 258 1.11 7.28 16.67
CA LYS A 258 0.44 8.42 17.30
C LYS A 258 0.65 9.71 16.53
N ASN A 259 1.77 9.82 15.83
CA ASN A 259 2.15 11.02 15.07
C ASN A 259 3.17 10.65 13.99
N VAL A 260 3.41 11.59 13.08
CA VAL A 260 4.34 11.41 11.96
C VAL A 260 5.80 11.29 12.42
N PHE A 261 6.16 11.91 13.54
CA PHE A 261 7.52 11.80 14.09
C PHE A 261 7.89 10.35 14.45
N GLU A 262 6.96 9.59 15.04
CA GLU A 262 7.19 8.16 15.32
C GLU A 262 7.42 7.35 14.05
N ILE A 263 6.69 7.64 12.96
CA ILE A 263 6.89 6.98 11.65
C ILE A 263 8.30 7.26 11.14
N LYS A 264 8.71 8.52 11.14
CA LYS A 264 10.05 8.93 10.68
C LYS A 264 11.14 8.25 11.49
N LYS A 265 11.00 8.20 12.81
CA LYS A 265 11.95 7.56 13.71
C LYS A 265 12.11 6.06 13.41
N ASP A 266 11.00 5.34 13.23
CA ASP A 266 11.05 3.91 12.91
C ASP A 266 11.67 3.67 11.53
N LEU A 267 11.33 4.50 10.54
CA LEU A 267 11.94 4.45 9.21
C LEU A 267 13.43 4.82 9.22
N GLU A 268 13.83 5.82 10.01
CA GLU A 268 15.24 6.22 10.16
C GLU A 268 16.05 5.13 10.86
N ASN A 269 15.49 4.49 11.90
CA ASN A 269 16.12 3.34 12.55
C ASN A 269 16.35 2.22 11.55
N THR A 270 15.33 1.87 10.77
CA THR A 270 15.41 0.89 9.69
C THR A 270 16.49 1.24 8.67
N PHE A 271 16.57 2.51 8.28
CA PHE A 271 17.56 2.97 7.31
C PHE A 271 18.96 3.12 7.90
N ASN A 272 19.09 3.57 9.16
CA ASN A 272 20.36 3.74 9.87
C ASN A 272 20.95 2.41 10.34
N GLU A 273 20.14 1.44 10.74
CA GLU A 273 20.58 0.09 11.00
C GLU A 273 21.11 -0.57 9.73
N ASN A 274 20.45 -0.37 8.61
CA ASN A 274 20.96 -0.78 7.30
C ASN A 274 22.19 0.05 6.88
N ASN A 275 22.27 1.36 7.20
CA ASN A 275 23.45 2.21 6.94
C ASN A 275 24.57 2.05 7.97
N ASN A 276 24.29 1.69 9.23
CA ASN A 276 25.32 1.38 10.23
C ASN A 276 26.00 0.05 9.95
N LEU A 277 25.28 -0.91 9.36
CA LEU A 277 25.90 -2.07 8.70
C LEU A 277 26.84 -1.62 7.55
N ILE A 278 26.55 -0.47 6.92
CA ILE A 278 27.38 0.18 5.89
C ILE A 278 28.56 0.96 6.49
N SER A 279 28.41 1.64 7.64
CA SER A 279 29.46 2.52 8.19
C SER A 279 30.48 1.79 9.05
N HIS A 280 30.12 0.70 9.72
CA HIS A 280 31.10 -0.19 10.37
C HIS A 280 32.01 -0.92 9.40
N SER A 281 31.65 -0.98 8.11
CA SER A 281 32.48 -1.58 7.07
C SER A 281 33.58 -0.67 6.51
N LYS A 282 33.59 0.63 6.82
CA LYS A 282 34.64 1.57 6.33
C LYS A 282 36.00 1.38 6.97
N ASN A 283 36.12 0.58 8.05
CA ASN A 283 37.39 0.30 8.73
C ASN A 283 38.05 -1.04 8.37
N VAL A 284 37.50 -1.82 7.43
CA VAL A 284 38.12 -3.04 6.95
C VAL A 284 38.08 -3.06 5.43
N LYS A 285 39.21 -2.80 4.80
CA LYS A 285 39.42 -2.87 3.33
C LYS A 285 39.10 -4.24 2.68
N GLN A 286 38.42 -5.15 3.37
CA GLN A 286 38.11 -6.51 2.94
C GLN A 286 36.59 -6.78 2.78
N LYS A 287 35.69 -5.81 3.10
CA LYS A 287 34.22 -6.01 3.03
C LYS A 287 33.51 -5.25 1.89
N ILE A 288 34.24 -4.63 0.97
CA ILE A 288 33.65 -3.88 -0.16
C ILE A 288 32.95 -4.79 -1.18
N TYR A 289 33.25 -6.10 -1.16
CA TYR A 289 32.64 -7.09 -2.07
C TYR A 289 31.27 -7.59 -1.62
N GLU A 290 30.90 -7.53 -0.33
CA GLU A 290 29.67 -8.14 0.19
C GLU A 290 28.37 -7.37 -0.17
N LYS A 291 28.45 -6.13 -0.60
CA LYS A 291 27.30 -5.28 -0.84
C LYS A 291 26.81 -5.26 -2.29
N ASP A 292 27.72 -5.45 -3.21
CA ASP A 292 27.41 -5.43 -4.65
C ASP A 292 26.57 -6.63 -5.11
N TRP A 293 26.75 -7.80 -4.50
CA TRP A 293 26.08 -9.00 -4.95
C TRP A 293 24.59 -9.03 -4.59
N ILE A 294 24.19 -8.56 -3.39
CA ILE A 294 22.77 -8.56 -2.95
C ILE A 294 21.97 -7.66 -3.87
N GLU A 295 22.45 -6.43 -4.12
CA GLU A 295 21.78 -5.47 -4.99
C GLU A 295 21.65 -6.02 -6.41
N SER A 296 22.70 -6.62 -6.93
CA SER A 296 22.69 -7.27 -8.25
C SER A 296 21.70 -8.43 -8.33
N VAL A 297 21.68 -9.30 -7.32
CA VAL A 297 20.76 -10.45 -7.23
C VAL A 297 19.31 -9.96 -7.14
N ILE A 298 19.04 -8.94 -6.32
CA ILE A 298 17.71 -8.34 -6.19
C ILE A 298 17.25 -7.74 -7.53
N ASN A 299 18.13 -7.08 -8.28
CA ASN A 299 17.81 -6.54 -9.59
C ASN A 299 17.47 -7.65 -10.59
N PHE A 300 18.19 -8.77 -10.57
CA PHE A 300 17.84 -9.91 -11.39
C PHE A 300 16.51 -10.55 -10.99
N TYR A 301 16.17 -10.60 -9.70
CA TYR A 301 14.86 -11.08 -9.27
C TYR A 301 13.71 -10.21 -9.79
N LYS A 302 13.87 -8.88 -9.80
CA LYS A 302 12.88 -7.94 -10.36
C LYS A 302 12.58 -8.21 -11.83
N ASN A 303 13.60 -8.62 -12.57
CA ASN A 303 13.51 -8.92 -14.00
C ASN A 303 13.19 -10.41 -14.28
N SER A 304 12.97 -11.23 -13.23
CA SER A 304 12.82 -12.68 -13.34
C SER A 304 14.02 -13.38 -13.99
N GLU A 305 15.21 -12.77 -13.90
CA GLU A 305 16.47 -13.25 -14.46
C GLU A 305 17.21 -14.16 -13.45
N TYR A 306 16.59 -15.27 -13.07
CA TYR A 306 17.07 -16.12 -11.99
C TYR A 306 18.40 -16.82 -12.33
N ASP A 307 18.71 -17.04 -13.62
CA ASP A 307 19.98 -17.62 -14.05
C ASP A 307 21.16 -16.67 -13.80
N ASN A 308 20.96 -15.38 -14.04
CA ASN A 308 21.94 -14.34 -13.74
C ASN A 308 22.15 -14.18 -12.22
N ALA A 309 21.06 -14.24 -11.45
CA ALA A 309 21.13 -14.24 -9.99
C ALA A 309 21.92 -15.45 -9.47
N GLU A 310 21.66 -16.64 -10.00
CA GLU A 310 22.41 -17.86 -9.65
C GLU A 310 23.91 -17.71 -9.90
N LEU A 311 24.29 -17.14 -11.05
CA LEU A 311 25.70 -16.95 -11.41
C LEU A 311 26.44 -16.09 -10.38
N ILE A 312 25.84 -14.97 -9.95
CA ILE A 312 26.42 -14.11 -8.92
C ILE A 312 26.51 -14.84 -7.59
N LEU A 313 25.43 -15.48 -7.16
CA LEU A 313 25.39 -16.18 -5.87
C LEU A 313 26.40 -17.33 -5.80
N ARG A 314 26.56 -18.09 -6.88
CA ARG A 314 27.58 -19.14 -6.96
C ARG A 314 29.00 -18.56 -6.89
N ASN A 315 29.26 -17.49 -7.64
CA ASN A 315 30.57 -16.85 -7.64
C ASN A 315 30.94 -16.34 -6.24
N GLU A 316 29.99 -15.68 -5.56
CA GLU A 316 30.18 -15.23 -4.17
C GLU A 316 30.44 -16.41 -3.21
N TYR A 317 29.67 -17.48 -3.35
CA TYR A 317 29.85 -18.67 -2.52
C TYR A 317 31.22 -19.35 -2.75
N GLU A 318 31.66 -19.46 -4.00
CA GLU A 318 32.96 -20.03 -4.38
C GLU A 318 34.13 -19.14 -3.93
N ASN A 319 33.95 -17.82 -3.92
CA ASN A 319 34.92 -16.86 -3.40
C ASN A 319 34.98 -16.79 -1.86
N GLY A 320 34.24 -17.67 -1.17
CA GLY A 320 34.32 -17.87 0.28
C GLY A 320 33.22 -17.16 1.09
N ASN A 321 32.30 -16.43 0.46
CA ASN A 321 31.13 -15.87 1.16
C ASN A 321 30.11 -16.98 1.41
N LYS A 322 30.16 -17.59 2.60
CA LYS A 322 29.28 -18.68 3.04
C LYS A 322 28.26 -18.19 4.07
N SER A 323 27.85 -16.93 3.96
CA SER A 323 26.85 -16.36 4.86
C SER A 323 25.49 -17.06 4.74
N GLN A 324 24.68 -16.97 5.77
CA GLN A 324 23.33 -17.56 5.77
C GLN A 324 22.44 -16.91 4.71
N ASP A 325 22.66 -15.61 4.44
CA ASP A 325 21.96 -14.86 3.40
C ASP A 325 22.27 -15.40 1.99
N ILE A 326 23.53 -15.72 1.67
CA ILE A 326 23.89 -16.34 0.39
C ILE A 326 23.16 -17.66 0.21
N LEU A 327 23.18 -18.51 1.22
CA LEU A 327 22.49 -19.80 1.15
C LEU A 327 20.97 -19.64 1.00
N TYR A 328 20.40 -18.67 1.69
CA TYR A 328 18.98 -18.36 1.56
C TYR A 328 18.63 -17.91 0.15
N HIS A 329 19.36 -16.92 -0.40
CA HIS A 329 19.12 -16.41 -1.74
C HIS A 329 19.40 -17.47 -2.83
N MET A 330 20.41 -18.32 -2.66
CA MET A 330 20.62 -19.46 -3.57
C MET A 330 19.40 -20.40 -3.56
N SER A 331 18.92 -20.77 -2.37
CA SER A 331 17.74 -21.62 -2.25
C SER A 331 16.51 -20.99 -2.87
N TYR A 332 16.29 -19.68 -2.64
CA TYR A 332 15.20 -18.93 -3.24
C TYR A 332 15.29 -18.89 -4.78
N THR A 333 16.49 -18.68 -5.31
CA THR A 333 16.74 -18.72 -6.76
C THR A 333 16.39 -20.09 -7.33
N TYR A 334 16.86 -21.18 -6.71
CA TYR A 334 16.51 -22.54 -7.13
C TYR A 334 15.01 -22.81 -7.06
N TYR A 335 14.33 -22.32 -6.01
CA TYR A 335 12.88 -22.40 -5.91
C TYR A 335 12.20 -21.71 -7.10
N LYS A 336 12.62 -20.50 -7.47
CA LYS A 336 12.06 -19.74 -8.60
C LYS A 336 12.34 -20.39 -9.96
N GLN A 337 13.46 -21.10 -10.09
CA GLN A 337 13.80 -21.90 -11.29
C GLN A 337 13.07 -23.26 -11.34
N GLY A 338 12.26 -23.62 -10.33
CA GLY A 338 11.63 -24.94 -10.23
C GLY A 338 12.59 -26.07 -9.81
N ARG A 339 13.79 -25.74 -9.38
CA ARG A 339 14.84 -26.67 -8.93
C ARG A 339 14.69 -26.95 -7.43
N PHE A 340 13.58 -27.54 -7.04
CA PHE A 340 13.17 -27.67 -5.65
C PHE A 340 14.12 -28.56 -4.82
N PHE A 341 14.72 -29.57 -5.40
CA PHE A 341 15.70 -30.43 -4.70
C PHE A 341 16.98 -29.65 -4.35
N ASP A 342 17.50 -28.85 -5.30
CA ASP A 342 18.69 -28.03 -5.08
C ASP A 342 18.40 -26.96 -4.01
N GLY A 343 17.19 -26.35 -4.06
CA GLY A 343 16.72 -25.41 -3.08
C GLY A 343 16.65 -26.00 -1.68
N LEU A 344 16.08 -27.21 -1.54
CA LEU A 344 15.98 -27.88 -0.24
C LEU A 344 17.35 -28.29 0.30
N ASP A 345 18.24 -28.78 -0.55
CA ASP A 345 19.61 -29.15 -0.13
C ASP A 345 20.38 -27.93 0.35
N THR A 346 20.21 -26.79 -0.32
CA THR A 346 20.84 -25.54 0.07
C THR A 346 20.29 -25.03 1.40
N LEU A 347 18.96 -25.08 1.62
CA LEU A 347 18.36 -24.70 2.90
C LEU A 347 18.88 -25.55 4.08
N LYS A 348 19.13 -26.83 3.89
CA LYS A 348 19.68 -27.72 4.94
C LYS A 348 21.07 -27.29 5.44
N ARG A 349 21.79 -26.48 4.68
CA ARG A 349 23.10 -25.94 5.06
C ARG A 349 22.99 -24.65 5.89
N ILE A 350 21.80 -24.10 6.03
CA ILE A 350 21.53 -22.88 6.82
C ILE A 350 21.51 -23.23 8.30
N GLU A 351 22.36 -22.55 9.06
CA GLU A 351 22.43 -22.65 10.51
C GLU A 351 21.84 -21.39 11.15
N ILE A 352 20.54 -21.43 11.49
CA ILE A 352 19.81 -20.30 12.10
C ILE A 352 20.50 -19.79 13.39
N SER A 353 21.20 -20.66 14.12
CA SER A 353 21.97 -20.28 15.31
C SER A 353 23.10 -19.29 15.01
N LYS A 354 23.59 -19.25 13.79
CA LYS A 354 24.64 -18.31 13.34
C LYS A 354 24.10 -16.96 12.87
N VAL A 355 22.77 -16.79 12.82
CA VAL A 355 22.14 -15.50 12.55
C VAL A 355 22.04 -14.75 13.87
N GLU A 356 22.65 -13.58 13.95
CA GLU A 356 22.71 -12.76 15.18
C GLU A 356 21.79 -11.55 15.11
N GLY A 357 21.41 -11.04 16.30
CA GLY A 357 20.67 -9.78 16.46
C GLY A 357 19.17 -9.85 16.18
N ILE A 358 18.57 -8.70 15.97
CA ILE A 358 17.12 -8.50 15.78
C ILE A 358 16.61 -9.25 14.54
N ARG A 359 17.46 -9.42 13.51
CA ARG A 359 17.13 -10.14 12.27
C ARG A 359 16.88 -11.64 12.43
N LYS A 360 17.28 -12.24 13.55
CA LYS A 360 17.20 -13.70 13.74
C LYS A 360 15.78 -14.23 13.60
N ASN A 361 14.82 -13.59 14.28
CA ASN A 361 13.43 -14.02 14.25
C ASN A 361 12.80 -13.89 12.85
N ALA A 362 13.08 -12.77 12.18
CA ALA A 362 12.60 -12.53 10.81
C ALA A 362 13.21 -13.51 9.80
N PHE A 363 14.51 -13.73 9.87
CA PHE A 363 15.20 -14.70 9.03
C PHE A 363 14.69 -16.12 9.24
N GLU A 364 14.36 -16.49 10.49
CA GLU A 364 13.77 -17.78 10.81
C GLU A 364 12.37 -17.93 10.20
N ASP A 365 11.56 -16.89 10.21
CA ASP A 365 10.24 -16.91 9.60
C ASP A 365 10.36 -17.02 8.07
N ASP A 366 11.24 -16.25 7.44
CA ASP A 366 11.53 -16.33 6.00
C ASP A 366 12.07 -17.73 5.60
N PHE A 367 12.99 -18.27 6.39
CA PHE A 367 13.51 -19.61 6.20
C PHE A 367 12.40 -20.67 6.29
N LEU A 368 11.57 -20.62 7.32
CA LEU A 368 10.46 -21.55 7.50
C LEU A 368 9.46 -21.45 6.36
N TYR A 369 9.18 -20.23 5.92
CA TYR A 369 8.25 -19.98 4.83
C TYR A 369 8.76 -20.54 3.49
N LEU A 370 10.01 -20.24 3.13
CA LEU A 370 10.63 -20.78 1.91
C LEU A 370 10.75 -22.29 1.96
N ASN A 371 11.15 -22.84 3.11
CA ASN A 371 11.24 -24.29 3.30
C ASN A 371 9.87 -24.96 3.14
N GLY A 372 8.82 -24.40 3.75
CA GLY A 372 7.45 -24.88 3.58
C GLY A 372 6.99 -24.86 2.12
N ARG A 373 7.32 -23.80 1.36
CA ARG A 373 7.00 -23.71 -0.07
C ARG A 373 7.73 -24.78 -0.90
N ILE A 374 9.01 -24.96 -0.68
CA ILE A 374 9.81 -25.96 -1.39
C ILE A 374 9.30 -27.38 -1.08
N LEU A 375 9.04 -27.67 0.18
CA LEU A 375 8.52 -28.96 0.62
C LEU A 375 7.13 -29.24 0.03
N PHE A 376 6.29 -28.20 -0.08
CA PHE A 376 5.00 -28.29 -0.74
C PHE A 376 5.12 -28.71 -2.21
N GLU A 377 6.02 -28.06 -2.98
CA GLU A 377 6.26 -28.41 -4.39
C GLU A 377 6.83 -29.82 -4.56
N LEU A 378 7.64 -30.28 -3.60
CA LEU A 378 8.16 -31.63 -3.53
C LEU A 378 7.14 -32.66 -3.03
N LYS A 379 5.89 -32.24 -2.73
CA LYS A 379 4.82 -33.05 -2.15
C LYS A 379 5.17 -33.71 -0.80
N LYS A 380 6.11 -33.12 -0.07
CA LYS A 380 6.49 -33.51 1.29
C LYS A 380 5.59 -32.79 2.30
N TYR A 381 4.31 -33.14 2.28
CA TYR A 381 3.29 -32.39 2.97
C TYR A 381 3.44 -32.39 4.49
N ASP A 382 3.84 -33.50 5.12
CA ASP A 382 4.07 -33.56 6.58
C ASP A 382 5.16 -32.58 7.02
N GLU A 383 6.27 -32.52 6.27
CA GLU A 383 7.36 -31.59 6.56
C GLU A 383 6.92 -30.13 6.33
N ALA A 384 6.14 -29.86 5.29
CA ALA A 384 5.59 -28.54 5.00
C ALA A 384 4.59 -28.08 6.08
N ILE A 385 3.73 -28.98 6.57
CA ILE A 385 2.82 -28.73 7.68
C ILE A 385 3.60 -28.26 8.92
N ASN A 386 4.71 -28.94 9.24
CA ASN A 386 5.54 -28.58 10.38
C ASN A 386 6.12 -27.16 10.26
N CYS A 387 6.54 -26.76 9.05
CA CYS A 387 7.02 -25.40 8.79
C CYS A 387 5.91 -24.36 9.02
N TYR A 388 4.76 -24.55 8.38
CA TYR A 388 3.64 -23.58 8.49
C TYR A 388 2.98 -23.59 9.87
N ARG A 389 3.00 -24.72 10.61
CA ARG A 389 2.52 -24.77 12.00
C ARG A 389 3.40 -23.90 12.89
N LYS A 390 4.74 -24.00 12.78
CA LYS A 390 5.67 -23.13 13.53
C LYS A 390 5.46 -21.66 13.17
N LEU A 391 5.25 -21.34 11.90
CA LEU A 391 4.95 -19.98 11.46
C LEU A 391 3.64 -19.45 12.07
N LYS A 392 2.57 -20.28 12.09
CA LYS A 392 1.29 -19.96 12.74
C LYS A 392 1.47 -19.73 14.25
N GLU A 393 2.28 -20.55 14.93
CA GLU A 393 2.56 -20.43 16.37
C GLU A 393 3.29 -19.13 16.70
N ARG A 394 4.25 -18.72 15.85
CA ARG A 394 5.02 -17.48 16.01
C ARG A 394 4.20 -16.23 15.66
N ASN A 395 3.35 -16.33 14.69
CA ASN A 395 2.52 -15.22 14.16
C ASN A 395 1.07 -15.71 13.97
N PRO A 396 0.28 -15.88 15.06
CA PRO A 396 -1.07 -16.48 14.99
C PRO A 396 -2.05 -15.70 14.12
N GLU A 397 -1.89 -14.38 14.04
CA GLU A 397 -2.76 -13.49 13.27
C GLU A 397 -2.39 -13.41 11.77
N ASN A 398 -1.28 -13.99 11.36
CA ASN A 398 -0.87 -14.01 9.96
C ASN A 398 -1.77 -14.93 9.16
N LEU A 399 -2.65 -14.34 8.34
CA LEU A 399 -3.63 -15.08 7.54
C LEU A 399 -2.99 -15.93 6.46
N ASP A 400 -1.86 -15.49 5.86
CA ASP A 400 -1.19 -16.27 4.82
C ASP A 400 -0.60 -17.56 5.38
N TYR A 401 0.06 -17.51 6.54
CA TYR A 401 0.60 -18.72 7.17
C TYR A 401 -0.50 -19.72 7.51
N ARG A 402 -1.62 -19.23 8.03
CA ARG A 402 -2.81 -20.06 8.31
C ARG A 402 -3.41 -20.63 7.03
N TYR A 403 -3.55 -19.80 6.00
CA TYR A 403 -4.08 -20.24 4.71
C TYR A 403 -3.18 -21.28 4.04
N LYS A 404 -1.86 -21.06 4.02
CA LYS A 404 -0.90 -22.04 3.50
C LYS A 404 -0.98 -23.37 4.27
N LEU A 405 -1.06 -23.29 5.61
CA LEU A 405 -1.26 -24.48 6.45
C LEU A 405 -2.52 -25.26 6.06
N ALA A 406 -3.65 -24.55 5.92
CA ALA A 406 -4.90 -25.18 5.49
C ALA A 406 -4.81 -25.81 4.09
N CYS A 407 -4.12 -25.15 3.16
CA CYS A 407 -3.90 -25.71 1.82
C CYS A 407 -3.08 -27.01 1.87
N VAL A 408 -2.03 -27.06 2.70
CA VAL A 408 -1.21 -28.27 2.81
C VAL A 408 -1.97 -29.38 3.50
N TYR A 409 -2.73 -29.09 4.57
CA TYR A 409 -3.61 -30.08 5.19
C TYR A 409 -4.59 -30.69 4.18
N GLY A 410 -5.22 -29.83 3.35
CA GLY A 410 -6.13 -30.32 2.31
C GLY A 410 -5.49 -31.24 1.28
N LEU A 411 -4.20 -31.08 0.98
CA LEU A 411 -3.45 -31.96 0.07
C LEU A 411 -2.87 -33.18 0.77
N ASN A 412 -2.68 -33.12 2.08
CA ASN A 412 -2.22 -34.24 2.91
C ASN A 412 -3.35 -35.17 3.37
N ASN A 413 -4.56 -35.02 2.82
CA ASN A 413 -5.77 -35.72 3.22
C ASN A 413 -6.25 -35.45 4.66
N GLU A 414 -5.81 -34.37 5.27
CA GLU A 414 -6.25 -33.87 6.57
C GLU A 414 -7.29 -32.76 6.39
N GLN A 415 -8.38 -33.11 5.71
CA GLN A 415 -9.40 -32.15 5.27
C GLN A 415 -10.15 -31.49 6.44
N GLU A 416 -10.33 -32.17 7.54
CA GLU A 416 -11.03 -31.67 8.73
C GLU A 416 -10.23 -30.53 9.36
N GLU A 417 -8.91 -30.68 9.48
CA GLU A 417 -8.00 -29.64 9.96
C GLU A 417 -7.98 -28.42 9.02
N ALA A 418 -8.01 -28.68 7.72
CA ALA A 418 -8.10 -27.61 6.72
C ALA A 418 -9.40 -26.81 6.88
N VAL A 419 -10.54 -27.48 7.08
CA VAL A 419 -11.85 -26.84 7.30
C VAL A 419 -11.83 -25.96 8.54
N VAL A 420 -11.30 -26.44 9.67
CA VAL A 420 -11.22 -25.68 10.92
C VAL A 420 -10.50 -24.35 10.70
N ILE A 421 -9.31 -24.40 10.10
CA ILE A 421 -8.52 -23.18 9.86
C ILE A 421 -9.21 -22.25 8.87
N LEU A 422 -9.77 -22.76 7.78
CA LEU A 422 -10.47 -21.97 6.78
C LEU A 422 -11.74 -21.33 7.34
N GLU A 423 -12.48 -22.00 8.24
CA GLU A 423 -13.62 -21.42 8.94
C GLU A 423 -13.23 -20.28 9.87
N GLU A 424 -12.13 -20.46 10.63
CA GLU A 424 -11.57 -19.38 11.46
C GLU A 424 -11.21 -18.16 10.60
N ILE A 425 -10.53 -18.37 9.47
CA ILE A 425 -10.18 -17.29 8.55
C ILE A 425 -11.45 -16.63 7.99
N ASN A 426 -12.43 -17.43 7.54
CA ASN A 426 -13.68 -16.91 6.99
C ASN A 426 -14.53 -16.16 8.03
N LYS A 427 -14.44 -16.53 9.31
CA LYS A 427 -15.11 -15.83 10.41
C LYS A 427 -14.48 -14.46 10.67
N GLN A 428 -13.15 -14.38 10.61
CA GLN A 428 -12.40 -13.12 10.78
C GLN A 428 -12.53 -12.21 9.55
N THR A 429 -12.59 -12.80 8.36
CA THR A 429 -12.57 -12.09 7.07
C THR A 429 -13.63 -12.67 6.14
N PRO A 430 -14.93 -12.39 6.39
CA PRO A 430 -16.02 -12.96 5.61
C PRO A 430 -15.98 -12.52 4.13
N GLY A 431 -16.27 -13.44 3.23
CA GLY A 431 -16.47 -13.13 1.82
C GLY A 431 -15.23 -13.07 0.95
N MET A 432 -14.08 -13.54 1.44
CA MET A 432 -12.90 -13.74 0.59
C MET A 432 -13.16 -14.86 -0.41
N LEU A 433 -13.26 -14.52 -1.69
CA LEU A 433 -13.63 -15.48 -2.75
C LEU A 433 -12.79 -16.75 -2.71
N TYR A 434 -11.46 -16.62 -2.57
CA TYR A 434 -10.58 -17.79 -2.56
C TYR A 434 -10.75 -18.66 -1.31
N ILE A 435 -11.04 -18.08 -0.12
CA ILE A 435 -11.36 -18.84 1.10
C ILE A 435 -12.70 -19.53 0.96
N VAL A 436 -13.72 -18.80 0.48
CA VAL A 436 -15.06 -19.35 0.25
C VAL A 436 -15.01 -20.54 -0.71
N LYS A 437 -14.23 -20.42 -1.81
CA LYS A 437 -14.00 -21.53 -2.75
C LYS A 437 -13.28 -22.72 -2.11
N LYS A 438 -12.23 -22.44 -1.32
CA LYS A 438 -11.48 -23.49 -0.61
C LYS A 438 -12.33 -24.21 0.42
N LEU A 439 -13.20 -23.49 1.18
CA LEU A 439 -14.16 -24.09 2.09
C LEU A 439 -15.17 -24.99 1.35
N GLY A 440 -15.69 -24.51 0.21
CA GLY A 440 -16.56 -25.33 -0.63
C GLY A 440 -15.89 -26.65 -1.02
N HIS A 441 -14.65 -26.60 -1.49
CA HIS A 441 -13.89 -27.81 -1.86
C HIS A 441 -13.54 -28.68 -0.65
N ALA A 442 -13.13 -28.10 0.48
CA ALA A 442 -12.79 -28.88 1.67
C ALA A 442 -14.03 -29.61 2.24
N TYR A 443 -15.17 -28.93 2.31
CA TYR A 443 -16.44 -29.56 2.71
C TYR A 443 -16.90 -30.66 1.73
N ASP A 444 -16.63 -30.47 0.43
CA ASP A 444 -16.90 -31.49 -0.57
C ASP A 444 -16.09 -32.76 -0.33
N GLN A 445 -14.82 -32.62 0.00
CA GLN A 445 -13.93 -33.75 0.28
C GLN A 445 -14.34 -34.55 1.54
N ILE A 446 -14.79 -33.88 2.60
CA ILE A 446 -15.33 -34.55 3.80
C ILE A 446 -16.78 -34.99 3.65
N LYS A 447 -17.37 -34.90 2.44
CA LYS A 447 -18.73 -35.30 2.09
C LYS A 447 -19.86 -34.51 2.79
N GLU A 448 -19.52 -33.34 3.32
CA GLU A 448 -20.51 -32.39 3.88
C GLU A 448 -21.16 -31.56 2.75
N TYR A 449 -21.84 -32.26 1.84
CA TYR A 449 -22.32 -31.70 0.57
C TYR A 449 -23.28 -30.52 0.71
N LYS A 450 -24.07 -30.46 1.79
CA LYS A 450 -24.97 -29.31 2.05
C LYS A 450 -24.17 -28.04 2.32
N LYS A 451 -23.10 -28.14 3.11
CA LYS A 451 -22.20 -27.02 3.41
C LYS A 451 -21.39 -26.65 2.17
N ALA A 452 -20.84 -27.62 1.48
CA ALA A 452 -20.11 -27.41 0.24
C ALA A 452 -20.96 -26.61 -0.78
N ARG A 453 -22.19 -27.02 -1.01
CA ARG A 453 -23.16 -26.32 -1.88
C ARG A 453 -23.41 -24.88 -1.43
N ALA A 454 -23.59 -24.67 -0.13
CA ALA A 454 -23.79 -23.31 0.41
C ALA A 454 -22.59 -22.39 0.12
N PHE A 455 -21.36 -22.87 0.32
CA PHE A 455 -20.16 -22.11 0.02
C PHE A 455 -19.95 -21.89 -1.47
N PHE A 456 -20.23 -22.86 -2.33
CA PHE A 456 -20.16 -22.68 -3.77
C PHE A 456 -21.22 -21.69 -4.30
N ASN A 457 -22.43 -21.71 -3.77
CA ASN A 457 -23.45 -20.70 -4.07
C ASN A 457 -23.00 -19.29 -3.64
N PHE A 458 -22.34 -19.20 -2.47
CA PHE A 458 -21.79 -17.93 -2.03
C PHE A 458 -20.62 -17.47 -2.91
N ALA A 459 -19.75 -18.39 -3.34
CA ALA A 459 -18.68 -18.08 -4.30
C ALA A 459 -19.23 -17.54 -5.63
N LEU A 460 -20.32 -18.11 -6.18
CA LEU A 460 -20.97 -17.59 -7.39
C LEU A 460 -21.62 -16.22 -7.19
N LYS A 461 -22.11 -15.89 -5.98
CA LYS A 461 -22.58 -14.53 -5.70
C LYS A 461 -21.44 -13.51 -5.74
N LEU A 462 -20.24 -13.92 -5.32
CA LEU A 462 -19.04 -13.07 -5.33
C LEU A 462 -18.38 -12.98 -6.73
N ASN A 463 -18.46 -14.05 -7.51
CA ASN A 463 -17.97 -14.12 -8.90
C ASN A 463 -18.95 -14.91 -9.76
N PRO A 464 -19.93 -14.25 -10.37
CA PRO A 464 -20.98 -14.91 -11.17
C PRO A 464 -20.46 -15.65 -12.42
N ASP A 465 -19.31 -15.30 -12.92
CA ASP A 465 -18.75 -15.87 -14.16
C ASP A 465 -17.87 -17.11 -13.94
N ASP A 466 -17.77 -17.61 -12.71
CA ASP A 466 -16.97 -18.79 -12.39
C ASP A 466 -17.63 -20.08 -12.91
N GLN A 467 -17.22 -20.47 -14.12
CA GLN A 467 -17.75 -21.66 -14.82
C GLN A 467 -17.44 -22.96 -14.07
N ILE A 468 -16.33 -23.03 -13.34
CA ILE A 468 -15.92 -24.24 -12.60
C ILE A 468 -16.90 -24.48 -11.44
N ILE A 469 -17.15 -23.44 -10.66
CA ILE A 469 -18.08 -23.49 -9.53
C ILE A 469 -19.52 -23.73 -10.01
N ARG A 470 -19.94 -23.10 -11.10
CA ARG A 470 -21.26 -23.30 -11.70
C ARG A 470 -21.46 -24.77 -12.09
N ARG A 471 -20.52 -25.35 -12.80
CA ARG A 471 -20.57 -26.77 -13.18
C ARG A 471 -20.66 -27.68 -11.96
N ARG A 472 -19.92 -27.36 -10.89
CA ARG A 472 -19.94 -28.15 -9.65
C ARG A 472 -21.31 -28.08 -8.95
N LEU A 473 -21.96 -26.93 -8.96
CA LEU A 473 -23.30 -26.76 -8.43
C LEU A 473 -24.35 -27.51 -9.25
N ASP A 474 -24.25 -27.54 -10.57
CA ASP A 474 -25.11 -28.33 -11.44
C ASP A 474 -25.03 -29.85 -11.12
N GLU A 475 -23.83 -30.33 -10.75
CA GLU A 475 -23.61 -31.70 -10.30
C GLU A 475 -24.31 -31.96 -8.96
N TYR A 476 -24.26 -31.03 -8.01
CA TYR A 476 -24.98 -31.12 -6.75
C TYR A 476 -26.49 -31.10 -6.93
N ASP A 477 -27.03 -30.24 -7.78
CA ASP A 477 -28.46 -30.15 -8.02
C ASP A 477 -28.99 -31.47 -8.59
N LYS A 478 -28.26 -32.11 -9.50
CA LYS A 478 -28.58 -33.46 -9.98
C LYS A 478 -28.54 -34.50 -8.85
N TYR A 479 -27.47 -34.45 -8.02
CA TYR A 479 -27.30 -35.39 -6.91
C TYR A 479 -28.43 -35.27 -5.89
N PHE A 480 -28.78 -34.04 -5.46
CA PHE A 480 -29.87 -33.82 -4.51
C PHE A 480 -31.24 -34.15 -5.08
N THR A 481 -31.47 -33.88 -6.37
CA THR A 481 -32.72 -34.29 -7.05
C THR A 481 -32.88 -35.81 -7.07
N LEU A 482 -31.81 -36.58 -7.28
CA LEU A 482 -31.81 -38.04 -7.24
C LEU A 482 -32.11 -38.60 -5.83
N LEU A 483 -31.77 -37.87 -4.78
CA LEU A 483 -32.00 -38.23 -3.38
C LEU A 483 -33.38 -37.76 -2.84
N GLY A 484 -34.18 -37.07 -3.66
CA GLY A 484 -35.50 -36.59 -3.27
C GLY A 484 -35.49 -35.35 -2.36
N TYR A 485 -34.42 -34.53 -2.40
CA TYR A 485 -34.32 -33.29 -1.67
C TYR A 485 -34.45 -32.08 -2.60
#